data_77bcbd4d7f0016b7c686f58d6515f091
#
_entry.id   77bcbd4d7f0016b7c686f58d6515f091
#
_cell.length_a   1.000
_cell.length_b   1.000
_cell.length_c   1.000
_cell.angle_alpha   90.00
_cell.angle_beta   90.00
_cell.angle_gamma   90.00
#
_symmetry.space_group_name_H-M   'P 1'
#
loop_
_entity.id
_entity.type
_entity.pdbx_description
1 polymer ?
#
loop_
_entity_poly.entity_id
_entity_poly.type
_entity_poly.pdbx_seq_one_letter_code
_entity_poly.pdbx_strand_id
1 'polypeptide(L)'
;MTPPIVQACLRSTAVTALLGSGTAMRLYSFGEAEQGVAKPYAVWQIVNGNPENYLAGRPDLDGFTLQVDVYAATGDSARKVRDAIRDAVELEAYVTRWGTEGRDPETKNYRTSFDVDWMVHR
;
A
#
# COMPACT_ATOMS: atom_id res chain seq x y z
N MET A 1 -3.80 -12.11 -10.97
CA MET A 1 -2.48 -11.47 -10.81
C MET A 1 -2.65 -10.13 -10.12
N THR A 2 -1.87 -9.87 -9.10
CA THR A 2 -1.91 -8.61 -8.36
C THR A 2 -0.52 -8.02 -8.25
N PRO A 3 -0.38 -6.69 -8.10
CA PRO A 3 0.90 -6.09 -7.81
C PRO A 3 1.52 -6.66 -6.53
N PRO A 4 2.84 -6.91 -6.52
CA PRO A 4 3.49 -7.61 -5.39
C PRO A 4 3.86 -6.65 -4.24
N ILE A 5 2.88 -5.87 -3.76
CA ILE A 5 3.12 -4.89 -2.69
C ILE A 5 3.49 -5.57 -1.37
N VAL A 6 2.84 -6.69 -1.04
CA VAL A 6 3.13 -7.42 0.21
C VAL A 6 4.57 -7.92 0.19
N GLN A 7 4.99 -8.52 -0.92
CA GLN A 7 6.35 -9.04 -1.06
C GLN A 7 7.39 -7.92 -0.99
N ALA A 8 7.12 -6.78 -1.64
CA ALA A 8 8.01 -5.63 -1.58
C ALA A 8 8.19 -5.12 -0.14
N CYS A 9 7.09 -5.03 0.61
CA CYS A 9 7.11 -4.57 2.00
C CYS A 9 7.77 -5.59 2.93
N LEU A 10 7.56 -6.89 2.70
CA LEU A 10 8.22 -7.94 3.50
C LEU A 10 9.75 -7.90 3.39
N ARG A 11 10.27 -7.44 2.26
CA ARG A 11 11.71 -7.30 2.06
C ARG A 11 12.30 -6.04 2.71
N SER A 12 11.45 -5.14 3.17
CA SER A 12 11.89 -3.87 3.76
C SER A 12 12.02 -4.00 5.27
N THR A 13 13.22 -3.79 5.79
CA THR A 13 13.45 -3.79 7.24
C THR A 13 12.72 -2.63 7.91
N ALA A 14 12.61 -1.48 7.25
CA ALA A 14 11.89 -0.33 7.78
C ALA A 14 10.40 -0.62 7.93
N VAL A 15 9.77 -1.26 6.93
CA VAL A 15 8.35 -1.62 7.00
C VAL A 15 8.12 -2.69 8.06
N THR A 16 8.92 -3.74 8.07
CA THR A 16 8.72 -4.84 9.02
C THR A 16 8.97 -4.41 10.47
N ALA A 17 9.84 -3.44 10.69
CA ALA A 17 10.05 -2.86 12.01
C ALA A 17 8.80 -2.12 12.53
N LEU A 18 8.00 -1.55 11.63
CA LEU A 18 6.82 -0.76 12.00
C LEU A 18 5.52 -1.59 11.97
N LEU A 19 5.37 -2.49 11.00
CA LEU A 19 4.13 -3.25 10.77
C LEU A 19 4.21 -4.71 11.18
N GLY A 20 5.38 -5.20 11.54
CA GLY A 20 5.59 -6.61 11.81
C GLY A 20 6.10 -7.36 10.59
N SER A 21 6.60 -8.58 10.81
CA SER A 21 7.26 -9.39 9.79
C SER A 21 6.52 -10.69 9.51
N GLY A 22 6.81 -11.30 8.36
CA GLY A 22 6.21 -12.56 7.96
C GLY A 22 4.69 -12.49 7.90
N THR A 23 4.01 -13.50 8.39
CA THR A 23 2.54 -13.55 8.40
C THR A 23 1.91 -12.59 9.41
N ALA A 24 2.71 -12.01 10.30
CA ALA A 24 2.24 -11.04 11.29
C ALA A 24 2.26 -9.61 10.78
N MET A 25 2.75 -9.35 9.56
CA MET A 25 2.80 -8.00 9.00
C MET A 25 1.38 -7.43 8.84
N ARG A 26 1.17 -6.23 9.39
CA ARG A 26 -0.14 -5.57 9.40
C ARG A 26 -0.33 -4.71 8.15
N LEU A 27 -0.19 -5.33 6.99
CA LEU A 27 -0.54 -4.77 5.68
C LEU A 27 -1.57 -5.70 5.06
N TYR A 28 -2.78 -5.21 4.89
CA TYR A 28 -3.94 -6.02 4.49
C TYR A 28 -4.47 -5.58 3.13
N SER A 29 -5.01 -6.54 2.39
CA SER A 29 -5.83 -6.26 1.22
C SER A 29 -7.16 -5.65 1.67
N PHE A 30 -7.87 -4.99 0.75
CA PHE A 30 -9.13 -4.34 1.05
C PHE A 30 -10.12 -5.29 1.76
N GLY A 31 -10.75 -4.79 2.81
CA GLY A 31 -11.75 -5.55 3.57
C GLY A 31 -11.20 -6.67 4.45
N GLU A 32 -9.90 -6.91 4.46
CA GLU A 32 -9.32 -8.02 5.22
C GLU A 32 -8.79 -7.62 6.60
N ALA A 33 -8.68 -6.32 6.89
CA ALA A 33 -8.29 -5.87 8.21
C ALA A 33 -9.46 -6.07 9.17
N GLU A 34 -9.23 -6.85 10.23
CA GLU A 34 -10.26 -7.08 11.25
C GLU A 34 -10.48 -5.84 12.09
N GLN A 35 -11.68 -5.74 12.67
CA GLN A 35 -11.96 -4.69 13.64
C GLN A 35 -11.08 -4.85 14.87
N GLY A 36 -10.47 -3.76 15.34
CA GLY A 36 -9.59 -3.80 16.49
C GLY A 36 -8.15 -4.21 16.19
N VAL A 37 -7.76 -4.22 14.93
CA VAL A 37 -6.37 -4.49 14.53
C VAL A 37 -5.42 -3.53 15.25
N ALA A 38 -4.29 -4.06 15.72
CA ALA A 38 -3.26 -3.27 16.36
C ALA A 38 -2.71 -2.20 15.40
N LYS A 39 -2.44 -1.03 15.94
CA LYS A 39 -1.89 0.10 15.17
C LYS A 39 -0.38 0.19 15.35
N PRO A 40 0.35 0.68 14.36
CA PRO A 40 -0.15 1.08 13.03
C PRO A 40 -0.46 -0.12 12.14
N TYR A 41 -1.34 0.08 11.17
CA TYR A 41 -1.59 -0.90 10.11
C TYR A 41 -1.89 -0.18 8.81
N ALA A 42 -1.82 -0.90 7.70
CA ALA A 42 -2.10 -0.34 6.38
C ALA A 42 -3.02 -1.27 5.59
N VAL A 43 -3.76 -0.68 4.67
CA VAL A 43 -4.67 -1.39 3.77
C VAL A 43 -4.40 -0.92 2.35
N TRP A 44 -4.32 -1.86 1.41
CA TRP A 44 -4.15 -1.54 0.00
C TRP A 44 -5.33 -2.07 -0.82
N GLN A 45 -5.61 -1.39 -1.92
CA GLN A 45 -6.63 -1.82 -2.87
C GLN A 45 -6.25 -1.36 -4.27
N ILE A 46 -6.70 -2.11 -5.27
CA ILE A 46 -6.57 -1.70 -6.67
C ILE A 46 -7.73 -0.75 -6.95
N VAL A 47 -7.42 0.47 -7.39
CA VAL A 47 -8.43 1.47 -7.74
C VAL A 47 -8.57 1.63 -9.24
N ASN A 48 -7.59 1.18 -10.02
CA ASN A 48 -7.62 1.21 -11.48
C ASN A 48 -6.64 0.18 -12.04
N GLY A 49 -6.99 -0.46 -13.16
CA GLY A 49 -6.12 -1.37 -13.87
C GLY A 49 -6.33 -1.28 -15.36
N ASN A 50 -5.25 -1.27 -16.14
CA ASN A 50 -5.28 -1.18 -17.58
C ASN A 50 -4.29 -2.15 -18.21
N PRO A 51 -4.73 -2.97 -19.18
CA PRO A 51 -3.77 -3.74 -19.96
C PRO A 51 -2.99 -2.82 -20.89
N GLU A 52 -1.70 -3.07 -21.04
CA GLU A 52 -0.84 -2.34 -21.98
C GLU A 52 -0.88 -3.07 -23.31
N ASN A 53 -1.77 -2.62 -24.22
CA ASN A 53 -2.05 -3.30 -25.47
C ASN A 53 -1.03 -2.98 -26.55
N TYR A 54 -0.75 -3.99 -27.40
CA TYR A 54 0.06 -3.85 -28.60
C TYR A 54 -0.83 -3.82 -29.83
N LEU A 55 -0.30 -3.32 -30.97
CA LEU A 55 -0.97 -3.39 -32.26
C LEU A 55 -1.07 -4.85 -32.76
N ALA A 56 -0.14 -5.69 -32.36
CA ALA A 56 -0.11 -7.11 -32.75
C ALA A 56 0.16 -7.96 -31.54
N GLY A 57 -0.79 -8.86 -31.22
CA GLY A 57 -0.66 -9.83 -30.15
C GLY A 57 -1.31 -9.37 -28.84
N ARG A 58 -1.25 -10.25 -27.86
CA ARG A 58 -1.82 -10.03 -26.53
C ARG A 58 -0.90 -9.17 -25.70
N PRO A 59 -1.45 -8.33 -24.81
CA PRO A 59 -0.59 -7.57 -23.90
C PRO A 59 0.14 -8.50 -22.93
N ASP A 60 1.39 -8.17 -22.62
CA ASP A 60 2.21 -8.88 -21.64
C ASP A 60 2.41 -8.07 -20.33
N LEU A 61 1.86 -6.85 -20.29
CA LEU A 61 1.94 -5.96 -19.15
C LEU A 61 0.54 -5.49 -18.77
N ASP A 62 0.29 -5.41 -17.48
CA ASP A 62 -0.88 -4.72 -16.93
C ASP A 62 -0.38 -3.60 -16.02
N GLY A 63 -0.96 -2.41 -16.19
CA GLY A 63 -0.73 -1.28 -15.30
C GLY A 63 -1.83 -1.22 -14.24
N PHE A 64 -1.44 -1.10 -12.98
CA PHE A 64 -2.37 -0.97 -11.86
C PHE A 64 -2.09 0.30 -11.08
N THR A 65 -3.15 0.96 -10.63
CA THR A 65 -3.04 2.00 -9.62
C THR A 65 -3.55 1.43 -8.31
N LEU A 66 -2.71 1.46 -7.28
CA LEU A 66 -3.08 1.05 -5.93
C LEU A 66 -3.30 2.29 -5.09
N GLN A 67 -4.30 2.23 -4.20
CA GLN A 67 -4.42 3.17 -3.10
C GLN A 67 -3.98 2.46 -1.83
N VAL A 68 -3.08 3.09 -1.08
CA VAL A 68 -2.59 2.59 0.20
C VAL A 68 -3.04 3.55 1.29
N ASP A 69 -3.76 3.03 2.26
CA ASP A 69 -4.23 3.78 3.42
C ASP A 69 -3.48 3.29 4.65
N VAL A 70 -2.92 4.24 5.41
CA VAL A 70 -2.21 3.95 6.66
C VAL A 70 -3.03 4.50 7.82
N TYR A 71 -3.21 3.67 8.85
CA TYR A 71 -3.94 4.03 10.07
C TYR A 71 -3.02 3.90 11.27
N ALA A 72 -2.98 4.91 12.12
CA ALA A 72 -2.10 4.94 13.28
C ALA A 72 -2.70 5.70 14.45
N ALA A 73 -2.09 5.56 15.62
CA ALA A 73 -2.52 6.25 16.83
C ALA A 73 -2.08 7.71 16.87
N THR A 74 -1.08 8.09 16.07
CA THR A 74 -0.61 9.46 15.94
C THR A 74 -0.32 9.80 14.48
N GLY A 75 -0.34 11.09 14.15
CA GLY A 75 0.00 11.55 12.80
C GLY A 75 1.45 11.24 12.44
N ASP A 76 2.36 11.36 13.40
CA ASP A 76 3.78 11.05 13.19
C ASP A 76 3.98 9.56 12.85
N SER A 77 3.32 8.67 13.58
CA SER A 77 3.36 7.23 13.30
C SER A 77 2.81 6.93 11.91
N ALA A 78 1.68 7.54 11.53
CA ALA A 78 1.09 7.35 10.20
C ALA A 78 2.07 7.76 9.10
N ARG A 79 2.72 8.90 9.25
CA ARG A 79 3.69 9.39 8.25
C ARG A 79 4.94 8.51 8.17
N LYS A 80 5.42 8.00 9.30
CA LYS A 80 6.57 7.09 9.31
C LYS A 80 6.28 5.80 8.55
N VAL A 81 5.10 5.22 8.76
CA VAL A 81 4.69 4.02 8.04
C VAL A 81 4.52 4.32 6.55
N ARG A 82 3.86 5.42 6.21
CA ARG A 82 3.71 5.86 4.82
C ARG A 82 5.06 5.95 4.12
N ASP A 83 6.02 6.63 4.74
CA ASP A 83 7.34 6.84 4.14
C ASP A 83 8.11 5.53 4.01
N ALA A 84 7.99 4.61 4.97
CA ALA A 84 8.62 3.31 4.89
C ALA A 84 8.04 2.46 3.74
N ILE A 85 6.72 2.47 3.58
CA ILE A 85 6.06 1.76 2.46
C ILE A 85 6.46 2.40 1.13
N ARG A 86 6.47 3.72 1.04
CA ARG A 86 6.93 4.44 -0.14
C ARG A 86 8.32 3.97 -0.57
N ASP A 87 9.27 3.97 0.36
CA ASP A 87 10.64 3.60 0.04
C ASP A 87 10.74 2.14 -0.41
N ALA A 88 9.91 1.27 0.15
CA ALA A 88 9.88 -0.14 -0.26
C ALA A 88 9.32 -0.32 -1.67
N VAL A 89 8.21 0.36 -2.00
CA VAL A 89 7.55 0.17 -3.30
C VAL A 89 8.27 0.92 -4.43
N GLU A 90 8.95 2.01 -4.14
CA GLU A 90 9.64 2.80 -5.17
C GLU A 90 10.84 2.07 -5.79
N LEU A 91 11.24 0.94 -5.24
CA LEU A 91 12.24 0.09 -5.88
C LEU A 91 11.72 -0.55 -7.18
N GLU A 92 10.39 -0.68 -7.33
CA GLU A 92 9.80 -1.34 -8.51
C GLU A 92 8.50 -0.70 -9.00
N ALA A 93 8.08 0.43 -8.40
CA ALA A 93 6.83 1.11 -8.74
C ALA A 93 6.98 2.61 -8.55
N TYR A 94 5.90 3.37 -8.81
CA TYR A 94 5.93 4.83 -8.73
C TYR A 94 4.81 5.34 -7.83
N VAL A 95 5.16 6.17 -6.86
CA VAL A 95 4.16 6.93 -6.10
C VAL A 95 3.72 8.10 -6.99
N THR A 96 2.44 8.17 -7.27
CA THR A 96 1.89 9.15 -8.23
C THR A 96 1.09 10.25 -7.57
N ARG A 97 0.62 10.03 -6.35
CA ARG A 97 -0.23 11.00 -5.66
C ARG A 97 -0.13 10.81 -4.15
N TRP A 98 0.02 11.90 -3.43
CA TRP A 98 -0.16 11.95 -1.99
C TRP A 98 -1.61 12.30 -1.70
N GLY A 99 -2.30 11.43 -0.97
CA GLY A 99 -3.69 11.65 -0.60
C GLY A 99 -3.84 12.55 0.62
N THR A 100 -5.08 12.70 1.05
CA THR A 100 -5.40 13.54 2.21
C THR A 100 -4.97 12.89 3.51
N GLU A 101 -4.62 13.72 4.48
CA GLU A 101 -4.39 13.30 5.86
C GLU A 101 -5.60 13.71 6.71
N GLY A 102 -5.97 12.89 7.68
CA GLY A 102 -7.08 13.22 8.54
C GLY A 102 -7.09 12.38 9.80
N ARG A 103 -7.99 12.73 10.69
CA ARG A 103 -8.25 12.00 11.93
C ARG A 103 -9.73 11.65 12.01
N ASP A 104 -10.04 10.37 12.19
CA ASP A 104 -11.41 9.92 12.37
C ASP A 104 -11.92 10.37 13.75
N PRO A 105 -13.01 11.15 13.82
CA PRO A 105 -13.51 11.64 15.10
C PRO A 105 -14.07 10.56 16.01
N GLU A 106 -14.53 9.44 15.45
CA GLU A 106 -15.10 8.34 16.25
C GLU A 106 -14.02 7.41 16.77
N THR A 107 -13.17 6.90 15.88
CA THR A 107 -12.12 5.92 16.24
C THR A 107 -10.86 6.59 16.78
N LYS A 108 -10.69 7.90 16.54
CA LYS A 108 -9.48 8.67 16.86
C LYS A 108 -8.24 8.20 16.10
N ASN A 109 -8.42 7.39 15.06
CA ASN A 109 -7.30 6.97 14.21
C ASN A 109 -6.84 8.11 13.32
N TYR A 110 -5.54 8.27 13.20
CA TYR A 110 -4.94 9.12 12.19
C TYR A 110 -4.78 8.31 10.90
N ARG A 111 -5.10 8.93 9.77
CA ARG A 111 -5.07 8.30 8.46
C ARG A 111 -4.28 9.14 7.48
N THR A 112 -3.43 8.49 6.71
CA THR A 112 -2.82 9.09 5.52
C THR A 112 -2.90 8.09 4.38
N SER A 113 -2.97 8.59 3.14
CA SER A 113 -3.07 7.72 1.97
C SER A 113 -2.18 8.21 0.85
N PHE A 114 -1.87 7.31 -0.08
CA PHE A 114 -1.14 7.65 -1.29
C PHE A 114 -1.47 6.63 -2.38
N ASP A 115 -1.22 7.03 -3.63
CA ASP A 115 -1.45 6.19 -4.80
C ASP A 115 -0.13 5.75 -5.41
N VAL A 116 -0.09 4.51 -5.88
CA VAL A 116 1.10 3.89 -6.49
C VAL A 116 0.71 3.28 -7.83
N ASP A 117 1.47 3.61 -8.87
CA ASP A 117 1.34 2.96 -10.17
C ASP A 117 2.34 1.82 -10.26
N TRP A 118 1.84 0.65 -10.61
CA TRP A 118 2.62 -0.58 -10.67
C TRP A 118 2.40 -1.29 -12.00
N MET A 119 3.48 -1.57 -12.71
CA MET A 119 3.44 -2.36 -13.93
C MET A 119 3.74 -3.82 -13.58
N VAL A 120 2.84 -4.71 -13.97
CA VAL A 120 2.96 -6.13 -13.65
C VAL A 120 3.04 -6.92 -14.95
N HIS A 121 4.09 -7.74 -15.10
CA HIS A 121 4.23 -8.66 -16.22
C HIS A 121 3.31 -9.86 -16.03
N ARG A 122 2.69 -10.26 -17.13
CA ARG A 122 1.86 -11.47 -17.14
C ARG A 122 2.70 -12.73 -17.17
#